data_ea7757dbfffda817d2c87ca40eeae34b
#
_entry.id   ea7757dbfffda817d2c87ca40eeae34b
#
_cell.length_a   1.000
_cell.length_b   1.000
_cell.length_c   1.000
_cell.angle_alpha   90.00
_cell.angle_beta   90.00
_cell.angle_gamma   90.00
#
_symmetry.space_group_name_H-M   'P 1'
#
loop_
_entity.id
_entity.type
_entity.pdbx_description
1 polymer ?
#
loop_
_entity_poly.entity_id
_entity_poly.type
_entity_poly.pdbx_seq_one_letter_code
_entity_poly.pdbx_strand_id
1 'polypeptide(L)'
;TESSVIMQYLEDLAPDPTLLPASPVDRARMRLWLKRIDDPIHPSTGILTHATAFRPSFLAKSPAEQKAHFEKMPDAGRRARQEAVYRDGLAAPIVATAVRTFDTFFTDMDAALAQNDFLAGPAYSLADAAATPYANRLRDLTLLPVWTEKFPRIGDWLARIEARPSFKAAVTDYFTEKDAGHFANIDEGTPALAREILAAT
;
A
#
# COMPACT_ATOMS: atom_id res chain seq x y z
N THR A 1 1.00 18.54 -1.85
CA THR A 1 0.33 17.37 -2.44
C THR A 1 0.93 16.04 -1.99
N GLU A 2 2.14 16.02 -1.48
CA GLU A 2 2.82 14.81 -1.00
C GLU A 2 2.37 14.48 0.43
N SER A 3 1.86 13.26 0.65
CA SER A 3 1.30 12.84 1.96
C SER A 3 2.35 12.88 3.08
N SER A 4 3.58 12.49 2.80
CA SER A 4 4.69 12.55 3.76
C SER A 4 5.02 13.97 4.20
N VAL A 5 4.95 14.93 3.29
CA VAL A 5 5.13 16.36 3.59
C VAL A 5 3.94 16.91 4.38
N ILE A 6 2.70 16.52 4.00
CA ILE A 6 1.48 16.94 4.70
C ILE A 6 1.51 16.44 6.16
N MET A 7 1.88 15.18 6.39
CA MET A 7 1.96 14.63 7.73
C MET A 7 3.00 15.37 8.60
N GLN A 8 4.16 15.70 8.06
CA GLN A 8 5.18 16.48 8.79
C GLN A 8 4.69 17.91 9.08
N TYR A 9 4.00 18.55 8.14
CA TYR A 9 3.40 19.87 8.36
C TYR A 9 2.32 19.83 9.45
N LEU A 10 1.48 18.79 9.48
CA LEU A 10 0.48 18.63 10.55
C LEU A 10 1.13 18.41 11.91
N GLU A 11 2.24 17.68 11.97
CA GLU A 11 3.03 17.50 13.17
C GLU A 11 3.60 18.82 13.71
N ASP A 12 4.06 19.71 12.82
CA ASP A 12 4.52 21.05 13.20
C ASP A 12 3.39 21.94 13.74
N LEU A 13 2.17 21.74 13.26
CA LEU A 13 0.98 22.49 13.72
C LEU A 13 0.39 21.97 15.03
N ALA A 14 0.46 20.68 15.28
CA ALA A 14 -0.17 20.00 16.42
C ALA A 14 0.75 18.91 16.99
N PRO A 15 1.85 19.28 17.66
CA PRO A 15 2.88 18.35 18.11
C PRO A 15 2.50 17.57 19.39
N ASP A 16 1.30 17.71 19.92
CA ASP A 16 0.86 17.03 21.13
C ASP A 16 -0.42 16.21 20.88
N PRO A 17 -0.37 14.88 20.97
CA PRO A 17 0.84 14.07 21.18
C PRO A 17 1.69 13.96 19.91
N THR A 18 3.00 14.11 20.04
CA THR A 18 3.92 14.03 18.90
C THR A 18 4.02 12.61 18.34
N LEU A 19 4.04 12.51 17.00
CA LEU A 19 4.33 11.29 16.24
C LEU A 19 5.79 11.25 15.73
N LEU A 20 6.62 12.22 16.13
CA LEU A 20 8.05 12.22 15.86
C LEU A 20 8.80 11.45 16.96
N PRO A 21 9.66 10.48 16.61
CA PRO A 21 10.53 9.84 17.58
C PRO A 21 11.41 10.86 18.33
N ALA A 22 11.65 10.63 19.60
CA ALA A 22 12.49 11.53 20.43
C ALA A 22 13.96 11.52 19.98
N SER A 23 14.48 10.33 19.63
CA SER A 23 15.85 10.15 19.18
C SER A 23 16.06 10.69 17.76
N PRO A 24 17.14 11.48 17.49
CA PRO A 24 17.48 11.89 16.12
C PRO A 24 17.71 10.71 15.16
N VAL A 25 18.24 9.59 15.66
CA VAL A 25 18.47 8.38 14.87
C VAL A 25 17.15 7.76 14.44
N ASP A 26 16.18 7.67 15.36
CA ASP A 26 14.87 7.10 15.06
C ASP A 26 14.05 8.03 14.15
N ARG A 27 14.22 9.36 14.27
CA ARG A 27 13.68 10.33 13.29
C ARG A 27 14.26 10.13 11.89
N ALA A 28 15.56 9.83 11.79
CA ALA A 28 16.16 9.51 10.49
C ALA A 28 15.58 8.21 9.92
N ARG A 29 15.41 7.16 10.75
CA ARG A 29 14.74 5.91 10.35
C ARG A 29 13.30 6.15 9.88
N MET A 30 12.54 6.93 10.63
CA MET A 30 11.17 7.33 10.25
C MET A 30 11.13 7.97 8.87
N ARG A 31 12.03 8.95 8.60
CA ARG A 31 12.10 9.61 7.28
C ARG A 31 12.48 8.65 6.15
N LEU A 32 13.34 7.66 6.41
CA LEU A 32 13.66 6.62 5.43
C LEU A 32 12.42 5.76 5.09
N TRP A 33 11.57 5.45 6.08
CA TRP A 33 10.30 4.78 5.82
C TRP A 33 9.37 5.64 4.96
N LEU A 34 9.20 6.92 5.27
CA LEU A 34 8.41 7.85 4.45
C LEU A 34 8.89 7.87 3.00
N LYS A 35 10.21 7.96 2.80
CA LYS A 35 10.82 7.96 1.46
C LYS A 35 10.54 6.66 0.69
N ARG A 36 10.66 5.51 1.33
CA ARG A 36 10.34 4.20 0.72
C ARG A 36 8.87 4.09 0.33
N ILE A 37 8.00 4.68 1.12
CA ILE A 37 6.56 4.68 0.85
C ILE A 37 6.25 5.57 -0.35
N ASP A 38 6.80 6.76 -0.41
CA ASP A 38 6.53 7.71 -1.49
C ASP A 38 6.97 7.18 -2.86
N ASP A 39 8.17 6.65 -2.97
CA ASP A 39 8.74 6.26 -4.26
C ASP A 39 8.32 4.87 -4.74
N PRO A 40 8.66 3.74 -4.08
CA PRO A 40 8.30 2.46 -4.67
C PRO A 40 6.93 1.93 -4.23
N ILE A 41 6.49 2.18 -2.99
CA ILE A 41 5.28 1.52 -2.45
C ILE A 41 4.00 2.18 -2.99
N HIS A 42 3.92 3.49 -2.98
CA HIS A 42 2.74 4.20 -3.46
C HIS A 42 2.39 3.85 -4.94
N PRO A 43 3.30 3.95 -5.91
CA PRO A 43 3.00 3.55 -7.28
C PRO A 43 2.73 2.04 -7.42
N SER A 44 3.43 1.17 -6.67
CA SER A 44 3.18 -0.28 -6.69
C SER A 44 1.79 -0.63 -6.21
N THR A 45 1.29 0.05 -5.18
CA THR A 45 -0.09 -0.11 -4.69
C THR A 45 -1.11 0.23 -5.77
N GLY A 46 -0.88 1.34 -6.50
CA GLY A 46 -1.72 1.72 -7.63
C GLY A 46 -1.76 0.64 -8.71
N ILE A 47 -0.59 0.08 -9.09
CA ILE A 47 -0.50 -1.00 -10.07
C ILE A 47 -1.33 -2.21 -9.64
N LEU A 48 -1.17 -2.69 -8.40
CA LEU A 48 -1.92 -3.84 -7.88
C LEU A 48 -3.42 -3.56 -7.82
N THR A 49 -3.82 -2.38 -7.36
CA THR A 49 -5.24 -1.98 -7.29
C THR A 49 -5.89 -1.95 -8.68
N HIS A 50 -5.20 -1.41 -9.69
CA HIS A 50 -5.71 -1.36 -11.05
C HIS A 50 -5.70 -2.74 -11.73
N ALA A 51 -4.75 -3.61 -11.40
CA ALA A 51 -4.68 -4.97 -11.93
C ALA A 51 -5.79 -5.89 -11.38
N THR A 52 -6.36 -5.57 -10.21
CA THR A 52 -7.32 -6.39 -9.47
C THR A 52 -8.68 -5.68 -9.33
N ALA A 53 -8.87 -4.90 -8.27
CA ALA A 53 -10.14 -4.33 -7.86
C ALA A 53 -10.80 -3.40 -8.91
N PHE A 54 -10.01 -2.59 -9.61
CA PHE A 54 -10.55 -1.62 -10.57
C PHE A 54 -10.67 -2.17 -11.99
N ARG A 55 -9.99 -3.28 -12.29
CA ARG A 55 -10.00 -3.88 -13.63
C ARG A 55 -11.38 -4.28 -14.10
N PRO A 56 -12.22 -5.01 -13.34
CA PRO A 56 -13.54 -5.44 -13.80
C PRO A 56 -14.44 -4.26 -14.19
N SER A 57 -14.50 -3.23 -13.37
CA SER A 57 -15.29 -2.03 -13.64
C SER A 57 -14.77 -1.22 -14.83
N PHE A 58 -13.45 -1.22 -15.07
CA PHE A 58 -12.86 -0.58 -16.24
C PHE A 58 -13.18 -1.34 -17.52
N LEU A 59 -13.06 -2.66 -17.53
CA LEU A 59 -13.34 -3.50 -18.70
C LEU A 59 -14.83 -3.52 -19.06
N ALA A 60 -15.72 -3.23 -18.13
CA ALA A 60 -17.16 -3.09 -18.37
C ALA A 60 -17.53 -1.79 -19.14
N LYS A 61 -16.60 -0.83 -19.27
CA LYS A 61 -16.81 0.41 -20.03
C LYS A 61 -16.78 0.14 -21.52
N SER A 62 -17.47 0.98 -22.30
CA SER A 62 -17.38 0.93 -23.76
C SER A 62 -15.96 1.22 -24.26
N PRO A 63 -15.58 0.74 -25.46
CA PRO A 63 -14.26 1.04 -26.03
C PRO A 63 -13.96 2.55 -26.14
N ALA A 64 -14.98 3.36 -26.39
CA ALA A 64 -14.83 4.82 -26.45
C ALA A 64 -14.49 5.42 -25.10
N GLU A 65 -15.13 4.97 -24.01
CA GLU A 65 -14.85 5.41 -22.64
C GLU A 65 -13.47 4.95 -22.16
N GLN A 66 -13.07 3.71 -22.50
CA GLN A 66 -11.73 3.20 -22.20
C GLN A 66 -10.66 4.05 -22.89
N LYS A 67 -10.84 4.36 -24.19
CA LYS A 67 -9.95 5.24 -24.93
C LYS A 67 -9.87 6.64 -24.32
N ALA A 68 -11.02 7.26 -24.03
CA ALA A 68 -11.09 8.57 -23.41
C ALA A 68 -10.43 8.62 -22.00
N HIS A 69 -10.44 7.51 -21.26
CA HIS A 69 -9.73 7.41 -20.00
C HIS A 69 -8.21 7.55 -20.18
N PHE A 70 -7.64 6.85 -21.16
CA PHE A 70 -6.20 6.90 -21.44
C PHE A 70 -5.75 8.22 -22.06
N GLU A 71 -6.58 8.83 -22.90
CA GLU A 71 -6.30 10.13 -23.53
C GLU A 71 -6.12 11.27 -22.50
N LYS A 72 -6.74 11.14 -21.30
CA LYS A 72 -6.57 12.08 -20.19
C LYS A 72 -5.20 11.98 -19.50
N MET A 73 -4.38 10.99 -19.83
CA MET A 73 -3.04 10.80 -19.26
C MET A 73 -2.00 11.42 -20.17
N PRO A 74 -1.38 12.55 -19.79
CA PRO A 74 -0.41 13.23 -20.64
C PRO A 74 0.90 12.44 -20.79
N ASP A 75 1.32 11.72 -19.74
CA ASP A 75 2.54 10.91 -19.75
C ASP A 75 2.32 9.61 -20.53
N ALA A 76 3.00 9.48 -21.69
CA ALA A 76 2.87 8.34 -22.58
C ALA A 76 3.35 7.03 -21.94
N GLY A 77 4.40 7.08 -21.13
CA GLY A 77 4.95 5.90 -20.44
C GLY A 77 3.99 5.39 -19.35
N ARG A 78 3.41 6.29 -18.56
CA ARG A 78 2.38 5.95 -17.57
C ARG A 78 1.15 5.36 -18.27
N ARG A 79 0.71 5.96 -19.36
CA ARG A 79 -0.44 5.48 -20.15
C ARG A 79 -0.21 4.07 -20.64
N ALA A 80 0.92 3.79 -21.30
CA ALA A 80 1.25 2.46 -21.83
C ALA A 80 1.30 1.39 -20.72
N ARG A 81 1.88 1.72 -19.54
CA ARG A 81 1.87 0.82 -18.38
C ARG A 81 0.46 0.53 -17.90
N GLN A 82 -0.40 1.53 -17.81
CA GLN A 82 -1.76 1.35 -17.32
C GLN A 82 -2.64 0.61 -18.32
N GLU A 83 -2.46 0.83 -19.62
CA GLU A 83 -3.07 0.03 -20.68
C GLU A 83 -2.70 -1.45 -20.56
N ALA A 84 -1.41 -1.77 -20.36
CA ALA A 84 -0.95 -3.13 -20.14
C ALA A 84 -1.58 -3.76 -18.87
N VAL A 85 -1.65 -3.01 -17.77
CA VAL A 85 -2.27 -3.48 -16.51
C VAL A 85 -3.76 -3.80 -16.72
N TYR A 86 -4.51 -2.96 -17.38
CA TYR A 86 -5.93 -3.26 -17.64
C TYR A 86 -6.15 -4.37 -18.65
N ARG A 87 -5.30 -4.50 -19.67
CA ARG A 87 -5.37 -5.58 -20.66
C ARG A 87 -5.01 -6.93 -20.04
N ASP A 88 -3.87 -7.02 -19.37
CA ASP A 88 -3.23 -8.26 -18.97
C ASP A 88 -3.49 -8.60 -17.47
N GLY A 89 -3.99 -7.63 -16.67
CA GLY A 89 -4.25 -7.82 -15.24
C GLY A 89 -2.98 -8.20 -14.48
N LEU A 90 -3.07 -9.23 -13.66
CA LEU A 90 -1.94 -9.74 -12.86
C LEU A 90 -0.80 -10.33 -13.71
N ALA A 91 -1.04 -10.68 -14.98
CA ALA A 91 0.00 -11.17 -15.88
C ALA A 91 0.85 -10.02 -16.50
N ALA A 92 0.49 -8.74 -16.28
CA ALA A 92 1.27 -7.63 -16.77
C ALA A 92 2.67 -7.61 -16.10
N PRO A 93 3.79 -7.47 -16.87
CA PRO A 93 5.14 -7.54 -16.29
C PRO A 93 5.41 -6.56 -15.14
N ILE A 94 4.79 -5.38 -15.18
CA ILE A 94 4.93 -4.38 -14.13
C ILE A 94 4.31 -4.83 -12.78
N VAL A 95 3.35 -5.76 -12.81
CA VAL A 95 2.74 -6.34 -11.61
C VAL A 95 3.75 -7.20 -10.85
N ALA A 96 4.56 -8.00 -11.58
CA ALA A 96 5.63 -8.77 -10.94
C ALA A 96 6.64 -7.84 -10.23
N THR A 97 6.97 -6.70 -10.83
CA THR A 97 7.80 -5.68 -10.17
C THR A 97 7.13 -5.15 -8.91
N ALA A 98 5.84 -4.82 -8.96
CA ALA A 98 5.11 -4.32 -7.81
C ALA A 98 5.05 -5.35 -6.65
N VAL A 99 4.80 -6.62 -6.96
CA VAL A 99 4.81 -7.72 -5.96
C VAL A 99 6.18 -7.85 -5.29
N ARG A 100 7.28 -7.85 -6.06
CA ARG A 100 8.65 -7.92 -5.51
C ARG A 100 9.01 -6.67 -4.70
N THR A 101 8.52 -5.51 -5.09
CA THR A 101 8.68 -4.27 -4.31
C THR A 101 8.06 -4.41 -2.92
N PHE A 102 6.85 -4.98 -2.84
CA PHE A 102 6.22 -5.27 -1.55
C PHE A 102 6.95 -6.36 -0.77
N ASP A 103 7.51 -7.38 -1.42
CA ASP A 103 8.30 -8.42 -0.72
C ASP A 103 9.54 -7.82 -0.05
N THR A 104 10.26 -6.94 -0.74
CA THR A 104 11.38 -6.19 -0.16
C THR A 104 10.93 -5.31 0.99
N PHE A 105 9.84 -4.58 0.82
CA PHE A 105 9.30 -3.68 1.84
C PHE A 105 8.90 -4.44 3.11
N PHE A 106 8.18 -5.55 3.00
CA PHE A 106 7.78 -6.36 4.15
C PHE A 106 8.94 -7.13 4.78
N THR A 107 9.94 -7.52 4.01
CA THR A 107 11.19 -8.08 4.55
C THR A 107 11.89 -7.05 5.46
N ASP A 108 12.00 -5.81 5.02
CA ASP A 108 12.58 -4.73 5.81
C ASP A 108 11.71 -4.35 7.03
N MET A 109 10.37 -4.38 6.87
CA MET A 109 9.44 -4.18 7.99
C MET A 109 9.62 -5.27 9.06
N ASP A 110 9.67 -6.54 8.66
CA ASP A 110 9.85 -7.65 9.60
C ASP A 110 11.17 -7.54 10.36
N ALA A 111 12.25 -7.14 9.69
CA ALA A 111 13.55 -6.90 10.32
C ALA A 111 13.50 -5.74 11.33
N ALA A 112 12.79 -4.66 11.04
CA ALA A 112 12.59 -3.54 11.96
C ALA A 112 11.73 -3.94 13.17
N LEU A 113 10.64 -4.67 12.92
CA LEU A 113 9.71 -5.16 13.94
C LEU A 113 10.28 -6.28 14.81
N ALA A 114 11.36 -6.93 14.38
CA ALA A 114 12.12 -7.86 15.22
C ALA A 114 12.86 -7.16 16.37
N GLN A 115 13.08 -5.86 16.25
CA GLN A 115 13.82 -5.06 17.23
C GLN A 115 12.93 -4.09 18.02
N ASN A 116 11.76 -3.74 17.50
CA ASN A 116 10.90 -2.72 18.06
C ASN A 116 9.42 -3.06 17.82
N ASP A 117 8.53 -2.46 18.58
CA ASP A 117 7.09 -2.62 18.41
C ASP A 117 6.56 -1.89 17.17
N PHE A 118 7.28 -0.85 16.69
CA PHE A 118 6.90 -0.01 15.55
C PHE A 118 8.09 0.22 14.61
N LEU A 119 7.81 0.71 13.41
CA LEU A 119 8.78 0.74 12.30
C LEU A 119 10.03 1.60 12.56
N ALA A 120 9.88 2.70 13.29
CA ALA A 120 11.00 3.62 13.55
C ALA A 120 11.56 3.52 14.96
N GLY A 121 10.98 2.68 15.84
CA GLY A 121 11.40 2.54 17.21
C GLY A 121 10.31 1.96 18.13
N PRO A 122 10.41 2.16 19.44
CA PRO A 122 9.47 1.56 20.39
C PRO A 122 8.09 2.24 20.42
N ALA A 123 7.93 3.42 19.83
CA ALA A 123 6.69 4.17 19.82
C ALA A 123 6.12 4.33 18.40
N TYR A 124 4.78 4.37 18.32
CA TYR A 124 4.07 4.69 17.08
C TYR A 124 4.49 6.05 16.54
N SER A 125 4.75 6.12 15.25
CA SER A 125 5.30 7.30 14.58
C SER A 125 4.66 7.57 13.22
N LEU A 126 5.06 8.65 12.55
CA LEU A 126 4.64 8.93 11.18
C LEU A 126 5.02 7.80 10.20
N ALA A 127 6.05 6.98 10.47
CA ALA A 127 6.39 5.82 9.65
C ALA A 127 5.25 4.79 9.64
N ASP A 128 4.68 4.52 10.81
CA ASP A 128 3.57 3.58 10.97
C ASP A 128 2.28 4.14 10.37
N ALA A 129 2.01 5.43 10.63
CA ALA A 129 0.88 6.13 10.04
C ALA A 129 0.91 6.07 8.49
N ALA A 130 2.09 6.28 7.91
CA ALA A 130 2.28 6.25 6.46
C ALA A 130 2.19 4.83 5.87
N ALA A 131 2.68 3.80 6.56
CA ALA A 131 2.66 2.42 6.07
C ALA A 131 1.27 1.76 6.15
N THR A 132 0.47 2.15 7.14
CA THR A 132 -0.86 1.56 7.43
C THR A 132 -1.79 1.50 6.21
N PRO A 133 -2.00 2.57 5.42
CA PRO A 133 -2.90 2.53 4.26
C PRO A 133 -2.51 1.48 3.21
N TYR A 134 -1.22 1.19 3.08
CA TYR A 134 -0.71 0.24 2.08
C TYR A 134 -0.90 -1.21 2.53
N ALA A 135 -0.63 -1.52 3.80
CA ALA A 135 -0.95 -2.82 4.37
C ALA A 135 -2.47 -3.09 4.33
N ASN A 136 -3.27 -2.08 4.72
CA ASN A 136 -4.72 -2.16 4.65
C ASN A 136 -5.22 -2.38 3.22
N ARG A 137 -4.67 -1.65 2.24
CA ARG A 137 -5.00 -1.84 0.83
C ARG A 137 -4.68 -3.25 0.33
N LEU A 138 -3.55 -3.82 0.71
CA LEU A 138 -3.22 -5.20 0.34
C LEU A 138 -4.18 -6.22 0.99
N ARG A 139 -4.68 -5.94 2.18
CA ARG A 139 -5.75 -6.74 2.80
C ARG A 139 -7.03 -6.67 1.97
N ASP A 140 -7.47 -5.46 1.60
CA ASP A 140 -8.65 -5.27 0.74
C ASP A 140 -8.49 -5.97 -0.61
N LEU A 141 -7.26 -6.05 -1.14
CA LEU A 141 -6.91 -6.77 -2.36
C LEU A 141 -6.70 -8.28 -2.16
N THR A 142 -6.97 -8.82 -0.98
CA THR A 142 -6.72 -10.23 -0.59
C THR A 142 -5.25 -10.68 -0.64
N LEU A 143 -4.32 -9.75 -0.85
CA LEU A 143 -2.89 -10.01 -1.04
C LEU A 143 -2.09 -10.04 0.27
N LEU A 144 -2.54 -9.39 1.34
CA LEU A 144 -1.77 -9.28 2.58
C LEU A 144 -1.33 -10.63 3.17
N PRO A 145 -2.14 -11.71 3.14
CA PRO A 145 -1.74 -13.04 3.63
C PRO A 145 -0.49 -13.61 2.98
N VAL A 146 -0.18 -13.23 1.72
CA VAL A 146 1.05 -13.64 1.03
C VAL A 146 2.31 -13.31 1.85
N TRP A 147 2.27 -12.21 2.59
CA TRP A 147 3.40 -11.74 3.41
C TRP A 147 3.22 -12.01 4.90
N THR A 148 2.02 -11.91 5.46
CA THR A 148 1.82 -12.15 6.90
C THR A 148 2.01 -13.62 7.28
N GLU A 149 1.81 -14.56 6.38
CA GLU A 149 2.15 -15.97 6.56
C GLU A 149 3.68 -16.19 6.67
N LYS A 150 4.46 -15.43 5.88
CA LYS A 150 5.93 -15.47 5.89
C LYS A 150 6.52 -14.62 7.03
N PHE A 151 5.89 -13.51 7.35
CA PHE A 151 6.33 -12.49 8.29
C PHE A 151 5.25 -12.18 9.35
N PRO A 152 5.06 -13.04 10.38
CA PRO A 152 3.98 -12.88 11.36
C PRO A 152 4.00 -11.52 12.09
N ARG A 153 5.20 -10.93 12.31
CA ARG A 153 5.33 -9.62 12.97
C ARG A 153 4.59 -8.49 12.28
N ILE A 154 4.36 -8.62 10.98
CA ILE A 154 3.54 -7.65 10.22
C ILE A 154 2.09 -7.72 10.62
N GLY A 155 1.56 -8.93 10.81
CA GLY A 155 0.21 -9.14 11.34
C GLY A 155 0.07 -8.57 12.75
N ASP A 156 1.04 -8.84 13.63
CA ASP A 156 1.07 -8.33 15.00
C ASP A 156 1.16 -6.78 15.04
N TRP A 157 1.98 -6.20 14.16
CA TRP A 157 2.09 -4.75 14.00
C TRP A 157 0.76 -4.14 13.56
N LEU A 158 0.12 -4.72 12.54
CA LEU A 158 -1.17 -4.22 12.04
C LEU A 158 -2.25 -4.33 13.13
N ALA A 159 -2.29 -5.42 13.88
CA ALA A 159 -3.23 -5.58 15.00
C ALA A 159 -3.04 -4.51 16.09
N ARG A 160 -1.78 -4.15 16.41
CA ARG A 160 -1.49 -3.04 17.36
C ARG A 160 -2.01 -1.70 16.82
N ILE A 161 -1.92 -1.45 15.52
CA ILE A 161 -2.43 -0.23 14.90
C ILE A 161 -3.96 -0.21 14.91
N GLU A 162 -4.60 -1.31 14.56
CA GLU A 162 -6.05 -1.46 14.53
C GLU A 162 -6.70 -1.27 15.90
N ALA A 163 -5.99 -1.64 16.97
CA ALA A 163 -6.44 -1.42 18.33
C ALA A 163 -6.45 0.06 18.76
N ARG A 164 -5.85 0.97 17.97
CA ARG A 164 -5.82 2.40 18.27
C ARG A 164 -7.17 3.05 17.95
N PRO A 165 -7.71 3.90 18.84
CA PRO A 165 -8.96 4.63 18.55
C PRO A 165 -8.89 5.47 17.26
N SER A 166 -7.69 5.99 16.93
CA SER A 166 -7.45 6.74 15.70
C SER A 166 -7.63 5.90 14.43
N PHE A 167 -7.35 4.59 14.46
CA PHE A 167 -7.60 3.72 13.31
C PHE A 167 -9.09 3.61 13.01
N LYS A 168 -9.90 3.39 14.05
CA LYS A 168 -11.36 3.38 13.87
C LYS A 168 -11.84 4.69 13.25
N ALA A 169 -11.46 5.82 13.84
CA ALA A 169 -11.91 7.14 13.40
C ALA A 169 -11.43 7.52 11.97
N ALA A 170 -10.20 7.10 11.59
CA ALA A 170 -9.60 7.51 10.32
C ALA A 170 -9.77 6.50 9.18
N VAL A 171 -10.07 5.24 9.48
CA VAL A 171 -10.16 4.16 8.50
C VAL A 171 -11.53 3.49 8.54
N THR A 172 -11.89 2.87 9.67
CA THR A 172 -13.09 2.03 9.75
C THR A 172 -14.38 2.84 9.52
N ASP A 173 -14.49 4.01 10.14
CA ASP A 173 -15.69 4.85 10.06
C ASP A 173 -15.85 5.54 8.68
N TYR A 174 -14.77 5.60 7.89
CA TYR A 174 -14.78 6.14 6.52
C TYR A 174 -14.97 5.09 5.43
N PHE A 175 -14.80 3.80 5.75
CA PHE A 175 -14.95 2.73 4.77
C PHE A 175 -16.43 2.43 4.56
N THR A 176 -16.93 2.71 3.36
CA THR A 176 -18.35 2.61 3.02
C THR A 176 -18.68 1.31 2.29
N GLU A 177 -19.97 0.97 2.18
CA GLU A 177 -20.44 -0.16 1.34
C GLU A 177 -20.01 0.00 -0.12
N LYS A 178 -19.94 1.24 -0.62
CA LYS A 178 -19.45 1.53 -1.97
C LYS A 178 -17.98 1.17 -2.11
N ASP A 179 -17.17 1.45 -1.09
CA ASP A 179 -15.75 1.09 -1.08
C ASP A 179 -15.60 -0.43 -1.05
N ALA A 180 -16.34 -1.11 -0.18
CA ALA A 180 -16.38 -2.58 -0.13
C ALA A 180 -16.76 -3.20 -1.49
N GLY A 181 -17.70 -2.59 -2.22
CA GLY A 181 -18.12 -3.03 -3.55
C GLY A 181 -16.99 -3.05 -4.59
N HIS A 182 -15.97 -2.19 -4.45
CA HIS A 182 -14.80 -2.21 -5.34
C HIS A 182 -13.92 -3.44 -5.13
N PHE A 183 -13.94 -4.05 -3.96
CA PHE A 183 -13.11 -5.20 -3.59
C PHE A 183 -13.86 -6.53 -3.59
N ALA A 184 -15.19 -6.51 -3.74
CA ALA A 184 -16.04 -7.69 -3.67
C ALA A 184 -15.80 -8.73 -4.80
N ASN A 185 -15.24 -8.30 -5.92
CA ASN A 185 -15.09 -9.14 -7.12
C ASN A 185 -13.60 -9.39 -7.46
N ILE A 186 -12.73 -9.40 -6.47
CA ILE A 186 -11.32 -9.77 -6.68
C ILE A 186 -11.25 -11.28 -6.89
N ASP A 187 -10.52 -11.70 -7.92
CA ASP A 187 -10.30 -13.10 -8.25
C ASP A 187 -9.65 -13.85 -7.08
N GLU A 188 -10.24 -14.97 -6.67
CA GLU A 188 -9.74 -15.79 -5.56
C GLU A 188 -8.34 -16.35 -5.82
N GLY A 189 -7.92 -16.46 -7.08
CA GLY A 189 -6.56 -16.86 -7.47
C GLY A 189 -5.49 -15.78 -7.29
N THR A 190 -5.89 -14.52 -6.99
CA THR A 190 -4.96 -13.39 -6.84
C THR A 190 -3.78 -13.66 -5.88
N PRO A 191 -3.98 -14.21 -4.66
CA PRO A 191 -2.87 -14.53 -3.77
C PRO A 191 -1.96 -15.64 -4.29
N ALA A 192 -2.51 -16.65 -4.97
CA ALA A 192 -1.73 -17.76 -5.52
C ALA A 192 -0.77 -17.26 -6.60
N LEU A 193 -1.26 -16.42 -7.52
CA LEU A 193 -0.42 -15.83 -8.56
C LEU A 193 0.68 -14.91 -8.00
N ALA A 194 0.40 -14.16 -6.93
CA ALA A 194 1.43 -13.38 -6.26
C ALA A 194 2.53 -14.26 -5.66
N ARG A 195 2.18 -15.42 -5.06
CA ARG A 195 3.15 -16.41 -4.56
C ARG A 195 3.98 -17.02 -5.70
N GLU A 196 3.38 -17.31 -6.86
CA GLU A 196 4.09 -17.80 -8.05
C GLU A 196 5.12 -16.78 -8.55
N ILE A 197 4.76 -15.49 -8.59
CA ILE A 197 5.68 -14.39 -8.96
C ILE A 197 6.89 -14.35 -8.01
N LEU A 198 6.67 -14.55 -6.72
CA LEU A 198 7.76 -14.56 -5.72
C LEU A 198 8.62 -15.83 -5.80
N ALA A 199 8.05 -16.96 -6.18
CA ALA A 199 8.78 -18.23 -6.35
C ALA A 199 9.63 -18.28 -7.64
N ALA A 200 9.31 -17.47 -8.63
CA ALA A 200 10.01 -17.42 -9.94
C ALA A 200 11.30 -16.57 -9.95
N THR A 201 11.96 -16.40 -8.77
CA THR A 201 13.14 -15.53 -8.64
C THR A 201 14.45 -16.33 -8.69
#